data_1a97c861168c4c9af4f6a08f55b4a752
#
_entry.id   1a97c861168c4c9af4f6a08f55b4a752
#
_cell.length_a   1.000
_cell.length_b   1.000
_cell.length_c   1.000
_cell.angle_alpha   90.00
_cell.angle_beta   90.00
_cell.angle_gamma   90.00
#
_symmetry.space_group_name_H-M   'P 1'
#
loop_
_entity.id
_entity.type
_entity.pdbx_description
1 polymer ?
#
loop_
_entity_poly.entity_id
_entity_poly.type
_entity_poly.pdbx_seq_one_letter_code
_entity_poly.pdbx_strand_id
1 'polypeptide(L)'
;MPDQPLQNSLFEDDYLLRELGQVAHVPQVALTELVANAWDAGASHVDLVLPSEIGGTLTMTDDGHGMTPAQFRKRWMTLRYKREKHQGLNVEFPAGRSARPRKAYGHNGIGRHGLLCFADEYEVKTWRDGTLATFVVGTESGPSPFVCRSESQEKYTGSGTRLSVQVKRKLPDADEILTVLSARFIHDPEFEVRVNGRLRPFTEIEGRVSEETLSLGAGRNATVIVIDSTRLNHSSLHQGIAFWVQRRLVGSPSWAVGQIANFDGRTRFARRYKVIVDTEGYEFDVEQDWTSFRATDARADA
;
A
#
# COMPACT_ATOMS: atom_id res chain seq x y z
N MET A 1 27.08 19.19 -32.44
CA MET A 1 26.41 19.33 -31.16
C MET A 1 24.97 18.93 -31.39
N PRO A 2 24.35 18.00 -30.63
CA PRO A 2 22.93 17.78 -30.79
C PRO A 2 22.22 19.09 -30.46
N ASP A 3 21.28 19.48 -31.32
CA ASP A 3 20.45 20.68 -31.12
C ASP A 3 19.74 20.55 -29.78
N GLN A 4 20.04 21.45 -28.84
CA GLN A 4 19.30 21.55 -27.61
C GLN A 4 17.91 22.07 -27.95
N PRO A 5 16.84 21.49 -27.37
CA PRO A 5 15.48 21.96 -27.62
C PRO A 5 15.36 23.42 -27.16
N LEU A 6 14.66 24.24 -27.95
CA LEU A 6 14.42 25.64 -27.61
C LEU A 6 13.67 25.84 -26.30
N GLN A 7 12.84 24.84 -25.91
CA GLN A 7 12.11 24.83 -24.65
C GLN A 7 11.71 23.38 -24.27
N ASN A 8 11.80 23.06 -22.99
CA ASN A 8 11.22 21.85 -22.43
C ASN A 8 9.78 22.09 -21.97
N SER A 9 9.02 21.00 -21.76
CA SER A 9 7.70 21.06 -21.12
C SER A 9 7.83 21.65 -19.72
N LEU A 10 6.87 22.50 -19.35
CA LEU A 10 6.73 23.03 -18.00
C LEU A 10 5.60 22.29 -17.26
N PHE A 11 5.72 22.22 -15.94
CA PHE A 11 4.71 21.67 -15.05
C PHE A 11 4.25 22.78 -14.09
N GLU A 12 2.96 22.80 -13.78
CA GLU A 12 2.43 23.64 -12.70
C GLU A 12 2.96 23.17 -11.34
N ASP A 13 3.06 24.08 -10.39
CA ASP A 13 3.64 23.81 -9.07
C ASP A 13 2.92 22.68 -8.31
N ASP A 14 1.61 22.51 -8.54
CA ASP A 14 0.79 21.47 -7.93
C ASP A 14 0.69 20.17 -8.76
N TYR A 15 1.35 20.10 -9.93
CA TYR A 15 1.26 18.96 -10.84
C TYR A 15 1.51 17.62 -10.14
N LEU A 16 2.59 17.53 -9.35
CA LEU A 16 2.92 16.29 -8.65
C LEU A 16 1.85 15.88 -7.65
N LEU A 17 1.33 16.81 -6.87
CA LEU A 17 0.30 16.53 -5.88
C LEU A 17 -1.01 16.08 -6.54
N ARG A 18 -1.38 16.69 -7.66
CA ARG A 18 -2.52 16.23 -8.47
C ARG A 18 -2.30 14.84 -9.05
N GLU A 19 -1.10 14.56 -9.56
CA GLU A 19 -0.74 13.25 -10.12
C GLU A 19 -0.74 12.14 -9.06
N LEU A 20 -0.32 12.46 -7.82
CA LEU A 20 -0.36 11.55 -6.68
C LEU A 20 -1.79 11.34 -6.15
N GLY A 21 -2.72 12.28 -6.40
CA GLY A 21 -4.11 12.18 -5.98
C GLY A 21 -4.25 11.92 -4.47
N GLN A 22 -5.03 10.93 -4.08
CA GLN A 22 -5.28 10.60 -2.67
C GLN A 22 -4.01 10.25 -1.89
N VAL A 23 -2.97 9.73 -2.54
CA VAL A 23 -1.68 9.41 -1.91
C VAL A 23 -1.04 10.66 -1.29
N ALA A 24 -1.21 11.84 -1.90
CA ALA A 24 -0.70 13.11 -1.35
C ALA A 24 -1.65 13.78 -0.35
N HIS A 25 -2.90 13.30 -0.23
CA HIS A 25 -3.93 14.04 0.53
C HIS A 25 -4.52 13.27 1.69
N VAL A 26 -4.53 11.94 1.65
CA VAL A 26 -5.19 11.07 2.64
C VAL A 26 -4.15 10.22 3.37
N PRO A 27 -3.85 10.47 4.66
CA PRO A 27 -2.84 9.73 5.43
C PRO A 27 -2.99 8.21 5.38
N GLN A 28 -4.22 7.72 5.47
CA GLN A 28 -4.52 6.29 5.44
C GLN A 28 -4.13 5.66 4.09
N VAL A 29 -4.41 6.35 2.98
CA VAL A 29 -4.01 5.91 1.62
C VAL A 29 -2.50 5.97 1.47
N ALA A 30 -1.87 7.09 1.88
CA ALA A 30 -0.43 7.28 1.82
C ALA A 30 0.33 6.15 2.54
N LEU A 31 -0.02 5.90 3.80
CA LEU A 31 0.64 4.88 4.61
C LEU A 31 0.36 3.46 4.12
N THR A 32 -0.86 3.20 3.63
CA THR A 32 -1.20 1.90 3.02
C THR A 32 -0.35 1.62 1.79
N GLU A 33 -0.16 2.60 0.91
CA GLU A 33 0.68 2.46 -0.27
C GLU A 33 2.16 2.25 0.09
N LEU A 34 2.66 2.92 1.12
CA LEU A 34 4.03 2.71 1.60
C LEU A 34 4.23 1.30 2.16
N VAL A 35 3.28 0.79 2.95
CA VAL A 35 3.32 -0.60 3.46
C VAL A 35 3.19 -1.60 2.31
N ALA A 36 2.38 -1.32 1.29
CA ALA A 36 2.30 -2.16 0.08
C ALA A 36 3.64 -2.20 -0.68
N ASN A 37 4.41 -1.10 -0.70
CA ASN A 37 5.75 -1.11 -1.28
C ASN A 37 6.73 -1.98 -0.48
N ALA A 38 6.62 -2.02 0.85
CA ALA A 38 7.40 -2.93 1.68
C ALA A 38 7.04 -4.40 1.39
N TRP A 39 5.74 -4.72 1.24
CA TRP A 39 5.29 -6.01 0.77
C TRP A 39 5.96 -6.40 -0.56
N ASP A 40 5.96 -5.48 -1.53
CA ASP A 40 6.54 -5.67 -2.86
C ASP A 40 8.07 -5.79 -2.85
N ALA A 41 8.71 -5.30 -1.79
CA ALA A 41 10.13 -5.49 -1.52
C ALA A 41 10.43 -6.81 -0.81
N GLY A 42 9.45 -7.70 -0.65
CA GLY A 42 9.62 -8.99 0.01
C GLY A 42 9.83 -8.88 1.52
N ALA A 43 9.36 -7.80 2.13
CA ALA A 43 9.40 -7.66 3.58
C ALA A 43 8.53 -8.72 4.28
N SER A 44 8.93 -9.13 5.47
CA SER A 44 8.12 -9.88 6.42
C SER A 44 7.69 -9.01 7.59
N HIS A 45 8.32 -7.86 7.76
CA HIS A 45 8.10 -6.99 8.90
C HIS A 45 8.14 -5.52 8.49
N VAL A 46 7.16 -4.76 8.99
CA VAL A 46 7.08 -3.31 8.83
C VAL A 46 6.81 -2.67 10.18
N ASP A 47 7.71 -1.79 10.61
CA ASP A 47 7.53 -0.93 11.78
C ASP A 47 7.18 0.49 11.34
N LEU A 48 6.00 0.96 11.69
CA LEU A 48 5.53 2.33 11.50
C LEU A 48 5.49 3.04 12.84
N VAL A 49 6.28 4.11 12.98
CA VAL A 49 6.28 4.97 14.16
C VAL A 49 5.67 6.32 13.79
N LEU A 50 4.54 6.62 14.39
CA LEU A 50 3.81 7.88 14.23
C LEU A 50 4.09 8.80 15.42
N PRO A 51 4.43 10.07 15.18
CA PRO A 51 4.62 11.02 16.27
C PRO A 51 3.29 11.40 16.93
N SER A 52 3.35 11.87 18.16
CA SER A 52 2.18 12.35 18.93
C SER A 52 1.75 13.74 18.56
N GLU A 53 2.60 14.52 17.89
CA GLU A 53 2.34 15.93 17.55
C GLU A 53 2.97 16.33 16.20
N ILE A 54 2.45 17.40 15.63
CA ILE A 54 3.04 18.03 14.44
C ILE A 54 4.43 18.57 14.82
N GLY A 55 5.40 18.39 13.90
CA GLY A 55 6.82 18.67 14.13
C GLY A 55 7.62 17.43 14.54
N GLY A 56 6.96 16.39 15.01
CA GLY A 56 7.61 15.10 15.26
C GLY A 56 7.92 14.34 13.99
N THR A 57 8.74 13.28 14.12
CA THR A 57 9.19 12.47 12.99
C THR A 57 8.33 11.22 12.85
N LEU A 58 7.74 11.03 11.67
CA LEU A 58 7.14 9.78 11.23
C LEU A 58 8.23 8.92 10.58
N THR A 59 8.31 7.65 10.96
CA THR A 59 9.20 6.69 10.31
C THR A 59 8.48 5.41 9.94
N MET A 60 8.87 4.82 8.81
CA MET A 60 8.50 3.48 8.42
C MET A 60 9.76 2.69 8.07
N THR A 61 9.94 1.54 8.66
CA THR A 61 11.10 0.66 8.41
C THR A 61 10.61 -0.72 8.00
N ASP A 62 11.20 -1.27 6.94
CA ASP A 62 10.94 -2.63 6.47
C ASP A 62 12.23 -3.45 6.37
N ASP A 63 12.08 -4.77 6.42
CA ASP A 63 13.13 -5.76 6.27
C ASP A 63 13.16 -6.39 4.85
N GLY A 64 12.66 -5.69 3.85
CA GLY A 64 12.64 -6.09 2.45
C GLY A 64 14.04 -6.13 1.81
N HIS A 65 14.08 -6.38 0.51
CA HIS A 65 15.36 -6.51 -0.23
C HIS A 65 16.14 -5.19 -0.38
N GLY A 66 15.54 -4.04 -0.05
CA GLY A 66 16.16 -2.74 -0.23
C GLY A 66 16.48 -2.38 -1.69
N MET A 67 17.26 -1.32 -1.88
CA MET A 67 17.68 -0.86 -3.20
C MET A 67 19.16 -0.47 -3.20
N THR A 68 19.85 -0.74 -4.29
CA THR A 68 21.14 -0.10 -4.59
C THR A 68 20.91 1.36 -5.00
N PRO A 69 21.93 2.25 -4.93
CA PRO A 69 21.80 3.64 -5.40
C PRO A 69 21.31 3.75 -6.85
N ALA A 70 21.79 2.87 -7.73
CA ALA A 70 21.36 2.83 -9.12
C ALA A 70 19.88 2.43 -9.26
N GLN A 71 19.43 1.46 -8.45
CA GLN A 71 18.02 1.06 -8.43
C GLN A 71 17.13 2.17 -7.86
N PHE A 72 17.58 2.88 -6.81
CA PHE A 72 16.86 4.04 -6.29
C PHE A 72 16.62 5.08 -7.39
N ARG A 73 17.67 5.53 -8.06
CA ARG A 73 17.54 6.52 -9.15
C ARG A 73 16.62 6.05 -10.25
N LYS A 74 16.71 4.79 -10.66
CA LYS A 74 15.91 4.24 -11.76
C LYS A 74 14.47 3.92 -11.37
N ARG A 75 14.23 3.44 -10.15
CA ARG A 75 12.91 2.95 -9.71
C ARG A 75 12.17 4.02 -8.91
N TRP A 76 12.83 4.57 -7.87
CA TRP A 76 12.21 5.53 -6.95
C TRP A 76 11.96 6.88 -7.60
N MET A 77 12.92 7.40 -8.35
CA MET A 77 12.84 8.71 -9.00
C MET A 77 12.08 8.68 -10.33
N THR A 78 11.55 7.55 -10.77
CA THR A 78 10.71 7.47 -11.96
C THR A 78 9.23 7.47 -11.56
N LEU A 79 8.54 8.58 -11.79
CA LEU A 79 7.10 8.67 -11.61
C LEU A 79 6.39 7.69 -12.57
N ARG A 80 5.30 7.05 -12.10
CA ARG A 80 4.60 6.03 -12.89
C ARG A 80 5.49 4.87 -13.34
N TYR A 81 6.48 4.50 -12.53
CA TYR A 81 7.34 3.36 -12.81
C TYR A 81 6.53 2.06 -12.98
N LYS A 82 6.63 1.46 -14.14
CA LYS A 82 5.92 0.22 -14.50
C LYS A 82 6.67 -0.99 -13.96
N ARG A 83 6.36 -1.40 -12.71
CA ARG A 83 7.02 -2.52 -12.04
C ARG A 83 6.93 -3.81 -12.84
N GLU A 84 5.74 -4.15 -13.33
CA GLU A 84 5.51 -5.36 -14.12
C GLU A 84 6.47 -5.50 -15.31
N LYS A 85 6.66 -4.40 -16.06
CA LYS A 85 7.58 -4.38 -17.21
C LYS A 85 9.03 -4.61 -16.82
N HIS A 86 9.46 -4.18 -15.65
CA HIS A 86 10.89 -4.14 -15.28
C HIS A 86 11.28 -5.18 -14.23
N GLN A 87 10.35 -5.67 -13.43
CA GLN A 87 10.59 -6.60 -12.32
C GLN A 87 9.68 -7.83 -12.35
N GLY A 88 8.68 -7.87 -13.26
CA GLY A 88 7.70 -8.94 -13.32
C GLY A 88 6.59 -8.85 -12.26
N LEU A 89 5.72 -9.86 -12.25
CA LEU A 89 4.54 -9.92 -11.39
C LEU A 89 4.84 -10.42 -9.97
N ASN A 90 5.94 -11.15 -9.78
CA ASN A 90 6.26 -11.76 -8.50
C ASN A 90 7.18 -10.87 -7.67
N VAL A 91 7.06 -11.01 -6.35
CA VAL A 91 7.91 -10.34 -5.37
C VAL A 91 9.29 -11.00 -5.35
N GLU A 92 10.34 -10.19 -5.36
CA GLU A 92 11.71 -10.61 -5.07
C GLU A 92 11.92 -10.54 -3.54
N PHE A 93 12.37 -11.63 -2.93
CA PHE A 93 12.67 -11.65 -1.50
C PHE A 93 14.15 -11.34 -1.23
N PRO A 94 14.47 -10.86 -0.01
CA PRO A 94 15.84 -10.74 0.44
C PRO A 94 16.61 -12.07 0.31
N ALA A 95 17.92 -11.98 0.03
CA ALA A 95 18.77 -13.15 -0.09
C ALA A 95 18.71 -14.01 1.19
N GLY A 96 18.57 -15.33 1.03
CA GLY A 96 18.49 -16.29 2.13
C GLY A 96 17.11 -16.41 2.80
N ARG A 97 16.13 -15.62 2.40
CA ARG A 97 14.74 -15.78 2.89
C ARG A 97 14.00 -16.81 2.03
N SER A 98 13.56 -17.90 2.65
CA SER A 98 12.60 -18.83 2.04
C SER A 98 11.20 -18.33 2.36
N ALA A 99 10.43 -17.97 1.34
CA ALA A 99 9.05 -17.52 1.49
C ALA A 99 8.18 -18.14 0.40
N ARG A 100 6.86 -18.17 0.64
CA ARG A 100 5.91 -18.59 -0.39
C ARG A 100 5.94 -17.60 -1.56
N PRO A 101 5.70 -18.06 -2.81
CA PRO A 101 5.54 -17.15 -3.93
C PRO A 101 4.49 -16.08 -3.59
N ARG A 102 4.87 -14.82 -3.76
CA ARG A 102 4.05 -13.66 -3.44
C ARG A 102 3.90 -12.81 -4.69
N LYS A 103 2.66 -12.47 -5.04
CA LYS A 103 2.40 -11.52 -6.12
C LYS A 103 2.56 -10.09 -5.59
N ALA A 104 3.05 -9.21 -6.44
CA ALA A 104 3.21 -7.80 -6.09
C ALA A 104 1.90 -7.03 -6.18
N TYR A 105 1.72 -6.06 -5.31
CA TYR A 105 0.57 -5.13 -5.32
C TYR A 105 0.77 -3.94 -6.26
N GLY A 106 2.02 -3.45 -6.36
CA GLY A 106 2.29 -2.16 -7.01
C GLY A 106 2.23 -2.20 -8.53
N HIS A 107 1.21 -1.56 -9.10
CA HIS A 107 1.06 -1.38 -10.55
C HIS A 107 1.31 0.07 -10.99
N ASN A 108 1.11 1.06 -10.12
CA ASN A 108 0.92 2.45 -10.50
C ASN A 108 2.16 3.35 -10.35
N GLY A 109 3.14 2.94 -9.56
CA GLY A 109 4.42 3.63 -9.41
C GLY A 109 4.35 5.04 -8.81
N ILE A 110 3.27 5.38 -8.09
CA ILE A 110 3.08 6.67 -7.39
C ILE A 110 3.10 6.53 -5.87
N GLY A 111 2.67 5.39 -5.33
CA GLY A 111 2.49 5.16 -3.90
C GLY A 111 3.74 5.36 -3.04
N ARG A 112 4.93 5.17 -3.63
CA ARG A 112 6.23 5.37 -2.95
C ARG A 112 6.48 6.79 -2.47
N HIS A 113 5.79 7.78 -3.04
CA HIS A 113 5.89 9.19 -2.65
C HIS A 113 4.85 9.58 -1.57
N GLY A 114 4.24 8.61 -0.89
CA GLY A 114 3.20 8.83 0.12
C GLY A 114 3.63 9.75 1.27
N LEU A 115 4.93 9.84 1.59
CA LEU A 115 5.41 10.79 2.60
C LEU A 115 5.19 12.27 2.23
N LEU A 116 4.99 12.60 0.95
CA LEU A 116 4.59 13.94 0.53
C LEU A 116 3.19 14.35 1.03
N CYS A 117 2.41 13.41 1.56
CA CYS A 117 1.20 13.72 2.29
C CYS A 117 1.47 14.58 3.54
N PHE A 118 2.63 14.38 4.17
CA PHE A 118 2.95 14.94 5.49
C PHE A 118 3.88 16.15 5.44
N ALA A 119 4.73 16.27 4.43
CA ALA A 119 5.63 17.40 4.20
C ALA A 119 6.05 17.48 2.73
N ASP A 120 6.79 18.50 2.34
CA ASP A 120 7.27 18.69 0.96
C ASP A 120 8.63 18.03 0.72
N GLU A 121 9.22 17.45 1.77
CA GLU A 121 10.51 16.77 1.73
C GLU A 121 10.49 15.57 2.69
N TYR A 122 11.16 14.48 2.30
CA TYR A 122 11.32 13.28 3.11
C TYR A 122 12.64 12.58 2.82
N GLU A 123 13.09 11.74 3.76
CA GLU A 123 14.32 10.96 3.65
C GLU A 123 14.00 9.49 3.32
N VAL A 124 14.84 8.89 2.48
CA VAL A 124 14.88 7.46 2.19
C VAL A 124 16.26 6.93 2.53
N LYS A 125 16.33 6.02 3.51
CA LYS A 125 17.48 5.18 3.75
C LYS A 125 17.18 3.79 3.22
N THR A 126 18.04 3.27 2.36
CA THR A 126 17.87 1.91 1.84
C THR A 126 19.21 1.19 1.82
N TRP A 127 19.22 -0.06 2.22
CA TRP A 127 20.46 -0.84 2.32
C TRP A 127 20.31 -2.17 1.61
N ARG A 128 21.30 -2.44 0.79
CA ARG A 128 21.39 -3.65 -0.03
C ARG A 128 22.84 -3.86 -0.47
N ASP A 129 23.25 -5.12 -0.63
CA ASP A 129 24.53 -5.52 -1.18
C ASP A 129 25.75 -4.83 -0.50
N GLY A 130 25.69 -4.72 0.84
CA GLY A 130 26.79 -4.16 1.64
C GLY A 130 26.84 -2.63 1.70
N THR A 131 25.85 -1.92 1.11
CA THR A 131 25.79 -0.46 1.07
C THR A 131 24.47 0.04 1.63
N LEU A 132 24.54 1.01 2.55
CA LEU A 132 23.42 1.86 2.94
C LEU A 132 23.53 3.17 2.15
N ALA A 133 22.48 3.54 1.47
CA ALA A 133 22.37 4.82 0.79
C ALA A 133 21.24 5.65 1.40
N THR A 134 21.52 6.93 1.64
CA THR A 134 20.56 7.90 2.17
C THR A 134 20.27 8.95 1.11
N PHE A 135 19.00 9.22 0.86
CA PHE A 135 18.54 10.20 -0.11
C PHE A 135 17.52 11.13 0.54
N VAL A 136 17.59 12.41 0.20
CA VAL A 136 16.54 13.39 0.53
C VAL A 136 15.78 13.72 -0.74
N VAL A 137 14.47 13.49 -0.73
CA VAL A 137 13.57 13.73 -1.87
C VAL A 137 12.61 14.85 -1.50
N GLY A 138 12.52 15.85 -2.34
CA GLY A 138 11.64 17.00 -2.12
C GLY A 138 10.91 17.42 -3.38
N THR A 139 9.80 18.14 -3.21
CA THR A 139 9.09 18.80 -4.30
C THR A 139 9.84 20.05 -4.74
N GLU A 140 9.72 20.40 -6.02
CA GLU A 140 10.31 21.58 -6.60
C GLU A 140 9.43 22.14 -7.71
N SER A 141 9.36 23.48 -7.78
CA SER A 141 8.70 24.17 -8.90
C SER A 141 9.63 24.19 -10.12
N GLY A 142 9.09 23.90 -11.29
CA GLY A 142 9.86 23.96 -12.52
C GLY A 142 9.79 22.69 -13.39
N PRO A 143 10.82 22.40 -14.17
CA PRO A 143 10.79 21.33 -15.16
C PRO A 143 10.78 19.91 -14.54
N SER A 144 11.12 19.78 -13.26
CA SER A 144 11.11 18.52 -12.53
C SER A 144 10.21 18.66 -11.30
N PRO A 145 9.08 17.95 -11.22
CA PRO A 145 8.12 18.12 -10.13
C PRO A 145 8.65 17.64 -8.77
N PHE A 146 9.71 16.86 -8.75
CA PHE A 146 10.43 16.45 -7.54
C PHE A 146 11.88 16.13 -7.87
N VAL A 147 12.73 16.28 -6.85
CA VAL A 147 14.19 16.15 -6.99
C VAL A 147 14.78 15.35 -5.83
N CYS A 148 15.91 14.73 -6.09
CA CYS A 148 16.79 14.22 -5.04
C CYS A 148 17.76 15.34 -4.66
N ARG A 149 17.64 15.89 -3.44
CA ARG A 149 18.41 17.04 -2.96
C ARG A 149 19.78 16.66 -2.43
N SER A 150 19.89 15.46 -1.88
CA SER A 150 21.15 14.96 -1.33
C SER A 150 21.25 13.45 -1.43
N GLU A 151 22.48 12.97 -1.47
CA GLU A 151 22.82 11.55 -1.44
C GLU A 151 24.07 11.33 -0.61
N SER A 152 24.05 10.30 0.26
CA SER A 152 25.24 9.78 0.94
C SER A 152 25.23 8.26 0.94
N GLN A 153 26.41 7.67 1.10
CA GLN A 153 26.56 6.21 1.12
C GLN A 153 27.55 5.81 2.22
N GLU A 154 27.26 4.68 2.87
CA GLU A 154 28.14 4.07 3.87
C GLU A 154 28.08 2.54 3.79
N LYS A 155 29.06 1.87 4.39
CA LYS A 155 29.05 0.40 4.46
C LYS A 155 28.03 -0.06 5.50
N TYR A 156 27.17 -1.00 5.11
CA TYR A 156 26.14 -1.55 5.97
C TYR A 156 25.80 -2.98 5.59
N THR A 157 25.46 -3.83 6.56
CA THR A 157 25.07 -5.24 6.33
C THR A 157 23.57 -5.42 6.34
N GLY A 158 23.09 -6.45 5.64
CA GLY A 158 21.67 -6.77 5.54
C GLY A 158 20.96 -6.06 4.38
N SER A 159 19.64 -6.06 4.43
CA SER A 159 18.77 -5.41 3.44
C SER A 159 17.55 -4.79 4.11
N GLY A 160 16.98 -3.77 3.50
CA GLY A 160 15.77 -3.10 3.99
C GLY A 160 15.65 -1.66 3.52
N THR A 161 14.57 -1.00 3.96
CA THR A 161 14.35 0.42 3.70
C THR A 161 13.79 1.11 4.93
N ARG A 162 14.22 2.33 5.18
CA ARG A 162 13.62 3.24 6.17
C ARG A 162 13.24 4.53 5.50
N LEU A 163 11.99 4.89 5.65
CA LEU A 163 11.43 6.16 5.21
C LEU A 163 11.22 7.05 6.43
N SER A 164 11.54 8.33 6.33
CA SER A 164 11.31 9.27 7.42
C SER A 164 10.89 10.65 6.92
N VAL A 165 10.00 11.30 7.67
CA VAL A 165 9.51 12.64 7.39
C VAL A 165 9.20 13.39 8.68
N GLN A 166 9.59 14.65 8.76
CA GLN A 166 9.12 15.55 9.79
C GLN A 166 7.69 15.98 9.44
N VAL A 167 6.72 15.58 10.25
CA VAL A 167 5.31 15.85 9.98
C VAL A 167 5.02 17.34 10.13
N LYS A 168 4.66 17.99 9.04
CA LYS A 168 4.27 19.43 9.01
C LYS A 168 2.77 19.63 8.86
N ARG A 169 2.05 18.58 8.44
CA ARG A 169 0.60 18.62 8.19
C ARG A 169 -0.01 17.22 8.29
N LYS A 170 -1.31 17.15 8.47
CA LYS A 170 -2.11 15.90 8.39
C LYS A 170 -1.60 14.80 9.34
N LEU A 171 -1.36 15.14 10.61
CA LEU A 171 -0.98 14.15 11.61
C LEU A 171 -2.01 13.02 11.67
N PRO A 172 -1.62 11.76 11.39
CA PRO A 172 -2.55 10.65 11.41
C PRO A 172 -2.79 10.14 12.85
N ASP A 173 -4.00 9.69 13.13
CA ASP A 173 -4.30 8.96 14.36
C ASP A 173 -3.73 7.54 14.30
N ALA A 174 -2.96 7.14 15.32
CA ALA A 174 -2.27 5.87 15.34
C ALA A 174 -3.21 4.66 15.43
N ASP A 175 -4.33 4.78 16.13
CA ASP A 175 -5.32 3.69 16.27
C ASP A 175 -6.11 3.51 14.98
N GLU A 176 -6.44 4.61 14.31
CA GLU A 176 -7.06 4.57 12.99
C GLU A 176 -6.14 3.90 11.96
N ILE A 177 -4.86 4.30 11.92
CA ILE A 177 -3.87 3.72 11.01
C ILE A 177 -3.66 2.24 11.31
N LEU A 178 -3.50 1.85 12.57
CA LEU A 178 -3.39 0.45 12.97
C LEU A 178 -4.62 -0.36 12.48
N THR A 179 -5.81 0.21 12.61
CA THR A 179 -7.06 -0.41 12.19
C THR A 179 -7.09 -0.62 10.67
N VAL A 180 -6.75 0.42 9.89
CA VAL A 180 -6.75 0.36 8.42
C VAL A 180 -5.71 -0.63 7.90
N LEU A 181 -4.47 -0.56 8.41
CA LEU A 181 -3.39 -1.43 7.97
C LEU A 181 -3.66 -2.90 8.33
N SER A 182 -4.13 -3.16 9.55
CA SER A 182 -4.52 -4.50 9.98
C SER A 182 -5.58 -5.10 9.06
N ALA A 183 -6.61 -4.32 8.70
CA ALA A 183 -7.65 -4.78 7.78
C ALA A 183 -7.12 -5.10 6.38
N ARG A 184 -6.13 -4.34 5.90
CA ARG A 184 -5.63 -4.48 4.54
C ARG A 184 -4.57 -5.58 4.36
N PHE A 185 -3.81 -5.92 5.40
CA PHE A 185 -2.70 -6.88 5.31
C PHE A 185 -2.89 -8.13 6.18
N ILE A 186 -4.05 -8.28 6.82
CA ILE A 186 -4.32 -9.32 7.81
C ILE A 186 -4.22 -10.76 7.28
N HIS A 187 -4.33 -10.97 5.99
CA HIS A 187 -4.40 -12.32 5.41
C HIS A 187 -3.05 -12.98 5.15
N ASP A 188 -1.95 -12.28 5.32
CA ASP A 188 -0.64 -12.90 5.21
C ASP A 188 -0.01 -13.05 6.60
N PRO A 189 -0.02 -14.25 7.18
CA PRO A 189 0.60 -14.51 8.47
C PRO A 189 2.13 -14.34 8.45
N GLU A 190 2.74 -14.26 7.27
CA GLU A 190 4.17 -14.04 7.09
C GLU A 190 4.53 -12.56 6.92
N PHE A 191 3.53 -11.66 6.98
CA PHE A 191 3.73 -10.22 6.84
C PHE A 191 3.15 -9.48 8.05
N GLU A 192 4.02 -8.99 8.92
CA GLU A 192 3.67 -8.31 10.16
C GLU A 192 3.82 -6.79 10.02
N VAL A 193 2.77 -6.04 10.38
CA VAL A 193 2.78 -4.57 10.40
C VAL A 193 2.52 -4.08 11.81
N ARG A 194 3.48 -3.36 12.39
CA ARG A 194 3.37 -2.71 13.71
C ARG A 194 3.20 -1.21 13.57
N VAL A 195 2.32 -0.64 14.38
CA VAL A 195 2.14 0.81 14.52
C VAL A 195 2.44 1.19 15.96
N ASN A 196 3.46 2.02 16.18
CA ASN A 196 3.96 2.39 17.51
C ASN A 196 4.22 1.16 18.40
N GLY A 197 4.86 0.12 17.82
CA GLY A 197 5.15 -1.15 18.49
C GLY A 197 3.96 -2.07 18.72
N ARG A 198 2.74 -1.63 18.39
CA ARG A 198 1.52 -2.44 18.56
C ARG A 198 1.23 -3.22 17.29
N LEU A 199 1.00 -4.52 17.45
CA LEU A 199 0.49 -5.42 16.45
C LEU A 199 -0.99 -5.70 16.75
N ARG A 200 -1.85 -5.65 15.75
CA ARG A 200 -3.21 -6.14 15.89
C ARG A 200 -3.23 -7.63 15.58
N PRO A 201 -3.55 -8.49 16.55
CA PRO A 201 -3.50 -9.92 16.33
C PRO A 201 -4.54 -10.38 15.30
N PHE A 202 -4.23 -11.47 14.64
CA PHE A 202 -5.05 -12.15 13.61
C PHE A 202 -6.36 -12.76 14.16
N THR A 203 -6.82 -12.38 15.34
CA THR A 203 -8.01 -12.88 16.02
C THR A 203 -9.30 -12.73 15.21
N GLU A 204 -9.26 -12.02 14.11
CA GLU A 204 -10.44 -11.76 13.27
C GLU A 204 -10.88 -12.98 12.44
N ILE A 205 -10.08 -14.04 12.36
CA ILE A 205 -10.48 -15.27 11.64
C ILE A 205 -11.00 -16.37 12.59
N GLU A 206 -10.88 -16.23 13.90
CA GLU A 206 -11.37 -17.22 14.86
C GLU A 206 -12.89 -17.45 14.79
N GLY A 207 -13.64 -16.56 14.18
CA GLY A 207 -15.10 -16.67 13.98
C GLY A 207 -15.52 -17.27 12.63
N ARG A 208 -14.65 -17.93 11.88
CA ARG A 208 -14.96 -18.48 10.56
C ARG A 208 -16.12 -19.46 10.61
N VAL A 209 -17.18 -19.15 9.87
CA VAL A 209 -18.41 -19.97 9.80
C VAL A 209 -18.40 -20.86 8.57
N SER A 210 -18.01 -20.32 7.41
CA SER A 210 -17.90 -21.05 6.15
C SER A 210 -16.80 -20.49 5.26
N GLU A 211 -16.35 -21.34 4.34
CA GLU A 211 -15.49 -20.98 3.23
C GLU A 211 -15.91 -21.79 2.02
N GLU A 212 -16.22 -21.09 0.93
CA GLU A 212 -16.65 -21.69 -0.32
C GLU A 212 -15.93 -21.05 -1.49
N THR A 213 -15.58 -21.83 -2.50
CA THR A 213 -15.02 -21.33 -3.75
C THR A 213 -16.12 -21.31 -4.81
N LEU A 214 -16.39 -20.13 -5.35
CA LEU A 214 -17.35 -19.89 -6.43
C LEU A 214 -16.62 -19.67 -7.75
N SER A 215 -17.12 -20.26 -8.82
CA SER A 215 -16.66 -19.93 -10.18
C SER A 215 -17.41 -18.71 -10.68
N LEU A 216 -16.67 -17.67 -11.08
CA LEU A 216 -17.21 -16.41 -11.59
C LEU A 216 -17.22 -16.37 -13.13
N GLY A 217 -16.98 -17.50 -13.81
CA GLY A 217 -16.87 -17.54 -15.26
C GLY A 217 -15.50 -17.11 -15.80
N ALA A 218 -15.27 -17.28 -17.09
CA ALA A 218 -14.01 -16.92 -17.78
C ALA A 218 -12.72 -17.42 -17.08
N GLY A 219 -12.77 -18.54 -16.34
CA GLY A 219 -11.64 -19.09 -15.59
C GLY A 219 -11.30 -18.34 -14.31
N ARG A 220 -12.15 -17.44 -13.85
CA ARG A 220 -12.00 -16.66 -12.61
C ARG A 220 -12.72 -17.33 -11.46
N ASN A 221 -12.16 -17.28 -10.27
CA ASN A 221 -12.72 -17.83 -9.06
C ASN A 221 -12.73 -16.80 -7.94
N ALA A 222 -13.65 -16.97 -7.00
CA ALA A 222 -13.67 -16.24 -5.75
C ALA A 222 -13.78 -17.21 -4.58
N THR A 223 -12.99 -17.00 -3.54
CA THR A 223 -13.16 -17.67 -2.26
C THR A 223 -13.97 -16.77 -1.34
N VAL A 224 -15.15 -17.23 -0.95
CA VAL A 224 -16.06 -16.52 -0.04
C VAL A 224 -15.88 -17.05 1.37
N ILE A 225 -15.47 -16.19 2.29
CA ILE A 225 -15.27 -16.51 3.70
C ILE A 225 -16.30 -15.73 4.52
N VAL A 226 -17.11 -16.43 5.30
CA VAL A 226 -18.07 -15.83 6.22
C VAL A 226 -17.55 -15.92 7.65
N ILE A 227 -17.50 -14.79 8.34
CA ILE A 227 -16.98 -14.65 9.69
C ILE A 227 -18.10 -14.20 10.63
N ASP A 228 -18.30 -14.89 11.75
CA ASP A 228 -19.17 -14.45 12.84
C ASP A 228 -18.44 -13.44 13.72
N SER A 229 -18.83 -12.18 13.63
CA SER A 229 -18.18 -11.09 14.35
C SER A 229 -18.62 -10.95 15.81
N THR A 230 -19.53 -11.80 16.30
CA THR A 230 -19.94 -11.74 17.74
C THR A 230 -18.81 -12.08 18.70
N ARG A 231 -17.78 -12.77 18.22
CA ARG A 231 -16.59 -13.13 18.98
C ARG A 231 -15.42 -12.15 18.83
N LEU A 232 -15.61 -11.09 18.04
CA LEU A 232 -14.56 -10.15 17.69
C LEU A 232 -14.76 -8.83 18.42
N ASN A 233 -13.68 -8.19 18.85
CA ASN A 233 -13.74 -6.83 19.39
C ASN A 233 -14.23 -5.87 18.28
N HIS A 234 -15.37 -5.24 18.53
CA HIS A 234 -16.14 -4.50 17.55
C HIS A 234 -15.41 -3.28 17.00
N SER A 235 -15.10 -3.31 15.71
CA SER A 235 -14.88 -2.10 14.92
C SER A 235 -15.94 -2.04 13.82
N SER A 236 -16.76 -1.01 13.81
CA SER A 236 -17.79 -0.78 12.79
C SER A 236 -17.20 -0.55 11.38
N LEU A 237 -15.91 -0.26 11.28
CA LEU A 237 -15.19 -0.03 10.02
C LEU A 237 -15.02 -1.31 9.15
N HIS A 238 -15.39 -2.48 9.68
CA HIS A 238 -15.17 -3.78 9.02
C HIS A 238 -16.46 -4.59 8.84
N GLN A 239 -17.63 -3.97 8.97
CA GLN A 239 -18.90 -4.65 8.69
C GLN A 239 -19.24 -4.57 7.22
N GLY A 240 -19.70 -5.68 6.65
CA GLY A 240 -20.10 -5.74 5.24
C GLY A 240 -19.36 -6.82 4.46
N ILE A 241 -19.47 -6.71 3.16
CA ILE A 241 -18.73 -7.52 2.19
C ILE A 241 -17.42 -6.79 1.91
N ALA A 242 -16.31 -7.43 2.18
CA ALA A 242 -14.97 -6.98 1.86
C ALA A 242 -14.47 -7.70 0.61
N PHE A 243 -14.15 -6.98 -0.43
CA PHE A 243 -13.55 -7.54 -1.63
C PHE A 243 -12.03 -7.50 -1.52
N TRP A 244 -11.42 -8.61 -1.83
CA TRP A 244 -9.98 -8.79 -1.82
C TRP A 244 -9.52 -9.21 -3.21
N VAL A 245 -8.46 -8.58 -3.65
CA VAL A 245 -7.74 -8.96 -4.86
C VAL A 245 -6.31 -9.22 -4.45
N GLN A 246 -5.80 -10.43 -4.67
CA GLN A 246 -4.45 -10.82 -4.25
C GLN A 246 -4.20 -10.57 -2.76
N ARG A 247 -5.22 -10.87 -1.91
CA ARG A 247 -5.16 -10.66 -0.47
C ARG A 247 -5.01 -9.21 -0.02
N ARG A 248 -5.39 -8.25 -0.88
CA ARG A 248 -5.46 -6.83 -0.54
C ARG A 248 -6.89 -6.34 -0.65
N LEU A 249 -7.36 -5.63 0.39
CA LEU A 249 -8.70 -5.04 0.41
C LEU A 249 -8.85 -3.97 -0.68
N VAL A 250 -9.92 -4.07 -1.47
CA VAL A 250 -10.36 -3.08 -2.44
C VAL A 250 -11.51 -2.29 -1.83
N GLY A 251 -11.35 -0.98 -1.76
CA GLY A 251 -12.36 -0.10 -1.17
C GLY A 251 -12.52 -0.27 0.33
N SER A 252 -13.73 -0.09 0.80
CA SER A 252 -14.14 -0.31 2.18
C SER A 252 -15.22 -1.38 2.24
N PRO A 253 -15.26 -2.22 3.28
CA PRO A 253 -16.35 -3.18 3.44
C PRO A 253 -17.70 -2.48 3.42
N SER A 254 -18.66 -3.05 2.69
CA SER A 254 -20.01 -2.49 2.53
C SER A 254 -21.04 -3.59 2.31
N TRP A 255 -22.26 -3.39 2.81
CA TRP A 255 -23.39 -4.25 2.46
C TRP A 255 -24.05 -3.84 1.12
N ALA A 256 -23.60 -2.75 0.52
CA ALA A 256 -23.99 -2.37 -0.83
C ALA A 256 -22.86 -2.72 -1.80
N VAL A 257 -23.17 -3.48 -2.84
CA VAL A 257 -22.27 -3.80 -3.95
C VAL A 257 -22.70 -2.98 -5.14
N GLY A 258 -21.87 -2.02 -5.52
CA GLY A 258 -22.25 -1.02 -6.55
C GLY A 258 -23.42 -0.15 -6.07
N GLN A 259 -24.48 -0.09 -6.86
CA GLN A 259 -25.72 0.62 -6.52
C GLN A 259 -26.80 -0.30 -5.89
N ILE A 260 -26.50 -1.58 -5.72
CA ILE A 260 -27.45 -2.56 -5.20
C ILE A 260 -27.14 -2.78 -3.71
N ALA A 261 -28.07 -2.36 -2.84
CA ALA A 261 -28.06 -2.73 -1.44
C ALA A 261 -28.55 -4.18 -1.30
N ASN A 262 -27.63 -5.15 -1.22
CA ASN A 262 -27.98 -6.55 -1.07
C ASN A 262 -28.54 -6.86 0.32
N PHE A 263 -28.10 -6.12 1.33
CA PHE A 263 -28.57 -6.26 2.71
C PHE A 263 -28.69 -4.89 3.39
N ASP A 264 -29.75 -4.72 4.17
CA ASP A 264 -29.83 -3.58 5.07
C ASP A 264 -28.81 -3.78 6.21
N GLY A 265 -27.80 -2.89 6.31
CA GLY A 265 -26.75 -2.92 7.34
C GLY A 265 -27.26 -2.82 8.78
N ARG A 266 -28.55 -2.49 8.99
CA ARG A 266 -29.23 -2.44 10.29
C ARG A 266 -29.75 -3.80 10.75
N THR A 267 -29.84 -4.80 9.86
CA THR A 267 -30.32 -6.12 10.21
C THR A 267 -29.41 -6.82 11.21
N ARG A 268 -29.98 -7.74 11.98
CA ARG A 268 -29.22 -8.57 12.93
C ARG A 268 -28.13 -9.39 12.22
N PHE A 269 -28.42 -9.83 11.00
CA PHE A 269 -27.47 -10.54 10.15
C PHE A 269 -26.28 -9.64 9.79
N ALA A 270 -26.53 -8.46 9.26
CA ALA A 270 -25.49 -7.52 8.84
C ALA A 270 -24.58 -7.06 9.99
N ARG A 271 -25.12 -7.00 11.21
CA ARG A 271 -24.35 -6.66 12.41
C ARG A 271 -23.53 -7.83 12.96
N ARG A 272 -23.90 -9.06 12.60
CA ARG A 272 -23.27 -10.27 13.14
C ARG A 272 -22.17 -10.79 12.22
N TYR A 273 -22.36 -10.73 10.92
CA TYR A 273 -21.46 -11.37 9.97
C TYR A 273 -20.62 -10.36 9.19
N LYS A 274 -19.43 -10.82 8.82
CA LYS A 274 -18.57 -10.20 7.79
C LYS A 274 -18.40 -11.21 6.68
N VAL A 275 -18.35 -10.73 5.44
CA VAL A 275 -18.10 -11.56 4.27
C VAL A 275 -16.83 -11.07 3.61
N ILE A 276 -15.90 -11.96 3.37
CA ILE A 276 -14.70 -11.67 2.59
C ILE A 276 -14.86 -12.43 1.27
N VAL A 277 -14.69 -11.70 0.18
CA VAL A 277 -14.68 -12.25 -1.18
C VAL A 277 -13.26 -12.05 -1.72
N ASP A 278 -12.45 -13.10 -1.65
CA ASP A 278 -11.08 -13.10 -2.17
C ASP A 278 -11.09 -13.57 -3.61
N THR A 279 -10.75 -12.68 -4.54
CA THR A 279 -10.85 -12.92 -5.97
C THR A 279 -9.49 -13.02 -6.63
N GLU A 280 -9.37 -13.92 -7.61
CA GLU A 280 -8.20 -14.04 -8.48
C GLU A 280 -8.54 -13.59 -9.90
N GLY A 281 -7.59 -12.92 -10.56
CA GLY A 281 -7.73 -12.49 -11.95
C GLY A 281 -8.43 -11.14 -12.16
N TYR A 282 -8.61 -10.35 -11.09
CA TYR A 282 -9.22 -9.02 -11.14
C TYR A 282 -8.22 -7.87 -10.88
N GLU A 283 -6.94 -8.13 -10.98
CA GLU A 283 -5.87 -7.16 -10.65
C GLU A 283 -5.89 -5.91 -11.54
N PHE A 284 -6.33 -6.07 -12.78
CA PHE A 284 -6.44 -4.98 -13.76
C PHE A 284 -7.77 -4.24 -13.69
N ASP A 285 -8.74 -4.81 -12.98
CA ASP A 285 -10.08 -4.24 -12.82
C ASP A 285 -10.18 -3.36 -11.55
N VAL A 286 -9.10 -3.20 -10.79
CA VAL A 286 -9.03 -2.34 -9.59
C VAL A 286 -8.55 -0.93 -9.98
N GLU A 287 -9.14 0.10 -9.37
CA GLU A 287 -8.66 1.48 -9.50
C GLU A 287 -7.24 1.62 -8.96
N GLN A 288 -6.53 2.63 -9.45
CA GLN A 288 -5.11 2.83 -9.15
C GLN A 288 -4.81 3.00 -7.67
N ASP A 289 -5.73 3.55 -6.91
CA ASP A 289 -5.64 3.83 -5.48
C ASP A 289 -6.28 2.74 -4.61
N TRP A 290 -6.76 1.65 -5.23
CA TRP A 290 -7.43 0.53 -4.56
C TRP A 290 -8.72 0.92 -3.83
N THR A 291 -9.32 2.06 -4.15
CA THR A 291 -10.56 2.53 -3.50
C THR A 291 -11.81 1.87 -4.06
N SER A 292 -11.75 1.35 -5.29
CA SER A 292 -12.88 0.66 -5.93
C SER A 292 -12.44 -0.19 -7.12
N PHE A 293 -13.36 -0.99 -7.64
CA PHE A 293 -13.21 -1.60 -8.95
C PHE A 293 -13.55 -0.59 -10.04
N ARG A 294 -12.87 -0.67 -11.18
CA ARG A 294 -13.19 0.08 -12.38
C ARG A 294 -14.57 -0.36 -12.89
N ALA A 295 -15.29 0.55 -13.55
CA ALA A 295 -16.49 0.21 -14.28
C ALA A 295 -16.10 -0.48 -15.60
N THR A 296 -15.87 -1.80 -15.54
CA THR A 296 -15.56 -2.67 -16.69
C THR A 296 -16.71 -3.64 -16.89
N ASP A 297 -16.83 -4.21 -18.09
CA ASP A 297 -17.83 -5.23 -18.38
C ASP A 297 -17.68 -6.47 -17.47
N ALA A 298 -16.45 -6.77 -17.04
CA ALA A 298 -16.17 -7.84 -16.08
C ALA A 298 -16.84 -7.68 -14.70
N ARG A 299 -17.21 -6.44 -14.32
CA ARG A 299 -17.95 -6.16 -13.10
C ARG A 299 -19.43 -6.52 -13.18
N ALA A 300 -19.98 -6.56 -14.38
CA ALA A 300 -21.40 -6.92 -14.59
C ALA A 300 -21.63 -8.42 -14.44
N ASP A 301 -20.58 -9.23 -14.58
CA ASP A 301 -20.64 -10.69 -14.56
C ASP A 301 -20.28 -11.27 -13.16
N ALA A 302 -19.79 -10.45 -12.23
CA ALA A 302 -19.41 -10.83 -10.85
C ALA A 302 -20.49 -10.41 -9.85
#